data_97023d24481afafd48e0399a926035d4
#
_entry.id   97023d24481afafd48e0399a926035d4
#
_cell.length_a   1.000
_cell.length_b   1.000
_cell.length_c   1.000
_cell.angle_alpha   90.00
_cell.angle_beta   90.00
_cell.angle_gamma   90.00
#
_symmetry.space_group_name_H-M   'P 1'
#
loop_
_entity.id
_entity.type
_entity.pdbx_description
1 polymer ?
#
loop_
_entity_poly.entity_id
_entity_poly.type
_entity_poly.pdbx_seq_one_letter_code
_entity_poly.pdbx_strand_id
1 'polypeptide(L)'
;PVCIDMVRFAERSNGIFGKTGTGKSFLTRLALCGLIHYDRAVNLIFDMHNEYGWKAMKETSGSNSSFVKGLKQLFGERVAIFSLDPKSTRTRGIQPDHEVYISYDQIAVEDIAPLQDELKLNPTAVESAYLVYAIYKDSWLRTLLSLEGPDVEEFANEIGAHPGSLVALHRKLKRLENFPFMVKKGQAET
;
A
#
# COMPACT_ATOMS: atom_id res chain seq x y z
N PRO A 1 29.32 23.22 -8.85
CA PRO A 1 28.17 22.33 -9.09
C PRO A 1 28.29 21.09 -8.24
N VAL A 2 27.15 20.64 -7.67
CA VAL A 2 27.08 19.35 -6.98
C VAL A 2 26.57 18.32 -7.98
N CYS A 3 27.34 17.24 -8.16
CA CYS A 3 26.99 16.14 -9.04
C CYS A 3 26.69 14.89 -8.22
N ILE A 4 25.67 14.14 -8.63
CA ILE A 4 25.29 12.87 -8.01
C ILE A 4 25.63 11.76 -9.03
N ASP A 5 26.41 10.78 -8.59
CA ASP A 5 26.63 9.55 -9.35
C ASP A 5 25.37 8.67 -9.23
N MET A 6 24.61 8.58 -10.31
CA MET A 6 23.34 7.87 -10.33
C MET A 6 23.47 6.34 -10.16
N VAL A 7 24.63 5.77 -10.53
CA VAL A 7 24.89 4.33 -10.34
C VAL A 7 25.05 4.05 -8.85
N ARG A 8 25.95 4.79 -8.19
CA ARG A 8 26.15 4.66 -6.75
C ARG A 8 24.93 5.04 -5.93
N PHE A 9 24.13 5.98 -6.42
CA PHE A 9 22.88 6.35 -5.79
C PHE A 9 21.88 5.19 -5.83
N ALA A 10 21.76 4.47 -6.96
CA ALA A 10 20.86 3.33 -7.09
C ALA A 10 21.29 2.10 -6.27
N GLU A 11 22.60 1.92 -6.06
CA GLU A 11 23.14 0.76 -5.34
C GLU A 11 22.99 0.85 -3.82
N ARG A 12 22.65 1.99 -3.26
CA ARG A 12 22.69 2.24 -1.81
C ARG A 12 21.35 2.77 -1.30
N SER A 13 21.09 2.54 -0.01
CA SER A 13 20.00 3.19 0.68
C SER A 13 20.30 4.69 0.84
N ASN A 14 19.37 5.53 0.38
CA ASN A 14 19.51 6.97 0.43
C ASN A 14 18.32 7.58 1.15
N GLY A 15 18.54 8.70 1.84
CA GLY A 15 17.49 9.46 2.51
C GLY A 15 17.50 10.92 2.09
N ILE A 16 16.33 11.49 1.82
CA ILE A 16 16.15 12.92 1.56
C ILE A 16 15.38 13.51 2.73
N PHE A 17 16.04 14.31 3.54
CA PHE A 17 15.50 14.88 4.76
C PHE A 17 15.40 16.41 4.65
N GLY A 18 14.42 16.99 5.31
CA GLY A 18 14.23 18.43 5.37
C GLY A 18 12.85 18.79 5.92
N LYS A 19 12.66 20.05 6.30
CA LYS A 19 11.35 20.58 6.72
C LYS A 19 10.39 20.60 5.55
N THR A 20 9.09 20.74 5.85
CA THR A 20 8.06 20.95 4.81
C THR A 20 8.38 22.23 4.01
N GLY A 21 8.18 22.19 2.71
CA GLY A 21 8.47 23.33 1.80
C GLY A 21 9.94 23.49 1.39
N THR A 22 10.87 22.63 1.85
CA THR A 22 12.30 22.74 1.48
C THR A 22 12.66 22.10 0.14
N GLY A 23 11.70 21.56 -0.58
CA GLY A 23 11.91 20.97 -1.91
C GLY A 23 12.28 19.49 -1.92
N LYS A 24 12.01 18.74 -0.83
CA LYS A 24 12.27 17.29 -0.78
C LYS A 24 11.67 16.53 -1.95
N SER A 25 10.36 16.67 -2.17
CA SER A 25 9.64 16.00 -3.27
C SER A 25 10.18 16.41 -4.64
N PHE A 26 10.62 17.66 -4.80
CA PHE A 26 11.26 18.12 -6.04
C PHE A 26 12.61 17.44 -6.27
N LEU A 27 13.46 17.37 -5.24
CA LEU A 27 14.76 16.70 -5.32
C LEU A 27 14.59 15.19 -5.60
N THR A 28 13.67 14.54 -4.91
CA THR A 28 13.33 13.13 -5.16
C THR A 28 12.89 12.92 -6.61
N ARG A 29 12.05 13.81 -7.14
CA ARG A 29 11.59 13.74 -8.53
C ARG A 29 12.75 13.91 -9.52
N LEU A 30 13.69 14.81 -9.25
CA LEU A 30 14.90 14.98 -10.07
C LEU A 30 15.76 13.71 -10.07
N ALA A 31 15.96 13.09 -8.90
CA ALA A 31 16.68 11.82 -8.80
C ALA A 31 15.99 10.71 -9.60
N LEU A 32 14.67 10.57 -9.47
CA LEU A 32 13.89 9.61 -10.25
C LEU A 32 13.96 9.89 -11.76
N CYS A 33 13.88 11.15 -12.18
CA CYS A 33 14.09 11.53 -13.58
C CYS A 33 15.46 11.09 -14.08
N GLY A 34 16.51 11.27 -13.28
CA GLY A 34 17.86 10.81 -13.63
C GLY A 34 17.93 9.28 -13.76
N LEU A 35 17.37 8.54 -12.82
CA LEU A 35 17.37 7.07 -12.85
C LEU A 35 16.63 6.54 -14.10
N ILE A 36 15.46 7.11 -14.40
CA ILE A 36 14.67 6.73 -15.57
C ILE A 36 15.38 7.14 -16.88
N HIS A 37 15.90 8.37 -16.95
CA HIS A 37 16.54 8.90 -18.14
C HIS A 37 17.77 8.08 -18.57
N TYR A 38 18.60 7.74 -17.60
CA TYR A 38 19.82 6.98 -17.84
C TYR A 38 19.64 5.46 -17.78
N ASP A 39 18.41 4.98 -17.55
CA ASP A 39 18.07 3.55 -17.51
C ASP A 39 18.92 2.77 -16.50
N ARG A 40 19.05 3.31 -15.28
CA ARG A 40 19.95 2.76 -14.27
C ARG A 40 19.28 1.81 -13.27
N ALA A 41 17.97 1.91 -13.13
CA ALA A 41 17.22 1.06 -12.21
C ALA A 41 15.75 0.99 -12.60
N VAL A 42 15.12 -0.13 -12.28
CA VAL A 42 13.66 -0.23 -12.20
C VAL A 42 13.24 0.33 -10.85
N ASN A 43 12.32 1.29 -10.87
CA ASN A 43 11.91 2.01 -9.66
C ASN A 43 10.47 1.63 -9.30
N LEU A 44 10.26 1.10 -8.09
CA LEU A 44 8.94 0.94 -7.49
C LEU A 44 8.73 2.08 -6.49
N ILE A 45 7.68 2.88 -6.68
CA ILE A 45 7.42 4.08 -5.89
C ILE A 45 6.07 3.94 -5.18
N PHE A 46 6.09 3.97 -3.85
CA PHE A 46 4.88 4.08 -3.03
C PHE A 46 4.52 5.55 -2.85
N ASP A 47 3.66 6.05 -3.74
CA ASP A 47 3.29 7.47 -3.83
C ASP A 47 1.98 7.76 -3.08
N MET A 48 2.05 7.79 -1.76
CA MET A 48 0.89 7.97 -0.88
C MET A 48 0.18 9.33 -1.11
N HIS A 49 0.92 10.35 -1.51
CA HIS A 49 0.38 11.70 -1.70
C HIS A 49 0.17 12.10 -3.17
N ASN A 50 0.48 11.18 -4.10
CA ASN A 50 0.34 11.40 -5.53
C ASN A 50 1.20 12.57 -6.06
N GLU A 51 2.45 12.61 -5.59
CA GLU A 51 3.38 13.68 -5.91
C GLU A 51 4.26 13.39 -7.13
N TYR A 52 4.43 12.11 -7.50
CA TYR A 52 5.43 11.68 -8.48
C TYR A 52 4.83 11.25 -9.82
N GLY A 53 3.76 10.46 -9.78
CA GLY A 53 3.22 9.79 -10.97
C GLY A 53 2.66 10.74 -12.02
N TRP A 54 1.80 11.67 -11.62
CA TRP A 54 1.11 12.61 -12.50
C TRP A 54 1.53 14.05 -12.18
N LYS A 55 0.76 15.05 -12.56
CA LYS A 55 1.04 16.45 -12.27
C LYS A 55 0.87 16.73 -10.77
N ALA A 56 1.79 17.47 -10.18
CA ALA A 56 1.68 17.98 -8.82
C ALA A 56 1.55 19.50 -8.79
N MET A 57 0.90 20.03 -7.75
CA MET A 57 0.89 21.47 -7.51
C MET A 57 2.28 21.92 -7.04
N LYS A 58 2.73 23.07 -7.56
CA LYS A 58 3.98 23.68 -7.09
C LYS A 58 3.70 24.35 -5.74
N GLU A 59 4.49 24.02 -4.73
CA GLU A 59 4.45 24.66 -3.41
C GLU A 59 5.03 26.11 -3.47
N THR A 60 4.46 26.99 -4.29
CA THR A 60 4.88 28.40 -4.33
C THR A 60 3.78 29.24 -3.71
N SER A 61 4.15 30.02 -2.71
CA SER A 61 3.33 31.07 -2.08
C SER A 61 3.06 32.20 -3.09
N GLY A 62 2.03 32.08 -3.90
CA GLY A 62 1.65 33.10 -4.86
C GLY A 62 0.49 32.67 -5.76
N SER A 63 -0.33 33.62 -6.19
CA SER A 63 -1.60 33.44 -6.88
C SER A 63 -1.57 32.76 -8.25
N ASN A 64 -0.43 32.24 -8.71
CA ASN A 64 -0.32 31.44 -9.92
C ASN A 64 0.03 30.00 -9.55
N SER A 65 -0.98 29.14 -9.46
CA SER A 65 -0.82 27.70 -9.31
C SER A 65 -0.15 27.11 -10.56
N SER A 66 1.18 27.06 -10.57
CA SER A 66 1.93 26.37 -11.62
C SER A 66 2.01 24.90 -11.30
N PHE A 67 1.57 24.05 -12.22
CA PHE A 67 1.72 22.60 -12.10
C PHE A 67 3.10 22.16 -12.60
N VAL A 68 3.64 21.15 -11.94
CA VAL A 68 4.86 20.45 -12.40
C VAL A 68 4.41 19.13 -13.02
N LYS A 69 4.96 18.81 -14.20
CA LYS A 69 4.69 17.52 -14.86
C LYS A 69 5.19 16.38 -13.98
N GLY A 70 4.39 15.32 -13.88
CA GLY A 70 4.77 14.08 -13.22
C GLY A 70 5.62 13.19 -14.11
N LEU A 71 6.16 12.12 -13.53
CA LEU A 71 7.03 11.19 -14.24
C LEU A 71 6.32 10.54 -15.44
N LYS A 72 5.04 10.19 -15.33
CA LYS A 72 4.26 9.64 -16.44
C LYS A 72 4.15 10.61 -17.62
N GLN A 73 3.97 11.90 -17.34
CA GLN A 73 3.90 12.94 -18.38
C GLN A 73 5.26 13.25 -19.02
N LEU A 74 6.36 12.96 -18.33
CA LEU A 74 7.72 13.18 -18.84
C LEU A 74 8.25 11.98 -19.62
N PHE A 75 7.95 10.77 -19.19
CA PHE A 75 8.56 9.54 -19.69
C PHE A 75 7.58 8.57 -20.38
N GLY A 76 6.31 8.92 -20.44
CA GLY A 76 5.31 8.14 -21.18
C GLY A 76 5.22 6.69 -20.71
N GLU A 77 5.38 5.76 -21.63
CA GLU A 77 5.23 4.32 -21.38
C GLU A 77 6.33 3.71 -20.49
N ARG A 78 7.42 4.45 -20.24
CA ARG A 78 8.45 4.01 -19.28
C ARG A 78 7.99 4.10 -17.82
N VAL A 79 6.82 4.68 -17.58
CA VAL A 79 6.23 4.82 -16.24
C VAL A 79 4.83 4.25 -16.27
N ALA A 80 4.54 3.29 -15.40
CA ALA A 80 3.21 2.76 -15.17
C ALA A 80 2.65 3.25 -13.82
N ILE A 81 1.39 3.64 -13.80
CA ILE A 81 0.67 4.06 -12.60
C ILE A 81 -0.29 2.96 -12.20
N PHE A 82 -0.04 2.39 -11.01
CA PHE A 82 -0.91 1.42 -10.37
C PHE A 82 -1.77 2.11 -9.32
N SER A 83 -3.05 1.78 -9.24
CA SER A 83 -3.96 2.37 -8.27
C SER A 83 -4.71 1.32 -7.47
N LEU A 84 -4.68 1.47 -6.16
CA LEU A 84 -5.53 0.73 -5.22
C LEU A 84 -6.94 1.35 -5.07
N ASP A 85 -7.09 2.63 -5.43
CA ASP A 85 -8.38 3.33 -5.46
C ASP A 85 -8.56 4.08 -6.79
N PRO A 86 -8.99 3.37 -7.84
CA PRO A 86 -9.17 3.96 -9.17
C PRO A 86 -10.16 5.13 -9.19
N LYS A 87 -11.20 5.09 -8.35
CA LYS A 87 -12.20 6.16 -8.28
C LYS A 87 -11.58 7.45 -7.75
N SER A 88 -10.88 7.39 -6.62
CA SER A 88 -10.16 8.53 -6.06
C SER A 88 -9.08 9.04 -7.01
N THR A 89 -8.35 8.13 -7.66
CA THR A 89 -7.31 8.47 -8.63
C THR A 89 -7.89 9.26 -9.81
N ARG A 90 -8.99 8.80 -10.39
CA ARG A 90 -9.69 9.49 -11.51
C ARG A 90 -10.28 10.83 -11.09
N THR A 91 -10.83 10.94 -9.88
CA THR A 91 -11.37 12.21 -9.34
C THR A 91 -10.28 13.29 -9.23
N ARG A 92 -9.02 12.88 -9.00
CA ARG A 92 -7.86 13.78 -9.01
C ARG A 92 -7.34 14.09 -10.42
N GLY A 93 -8.03 13.63 -11.47
CA GLY A 93 -7.66 13.85 -12.87
C GLY A 93 -6.50 12.98 -13.35
N ILE A 94 -6.26 11.84 -12.69
CA ILE A 94 -5.23 10.88 -13.05
C ILE A 94 -5.90 9.64 -13.64
N GLN A 95 -5.40 9.19 -14.78
CA GLN A 95 -5.77 7.91 -15.37
C GLN A 95 -4.73 6.87 -14.93
N PRO A 96 -5.08 5.89 -14.07
CA PRO A 96 -4.17 4.79 -13.77
C PRO A 96 -4.02 3.90 -15.00
N ASP A 97 -2.82 3.33 -15.18
CA ASP A 97 -2.57 2.33 -16.21
C ASP A 97 -3.12 0.95 -15.77
N HIS A 98 -3.01 0.68 -14.47
CA HIS A 98 -3.47 -0.59 -13.88
C HIS A 98 -4.23 -0.35 -12.59
N GLU A 99 -5.31 -1.11 -12.40
CA GLU A 99 -6.02 -1.20 -11.14
C GLU A 99 -5.50 -2.41 -10.37
N VAL A 100 -5.15 -2.23 -9.11
CA VAL A 100 -4.60 -3.29 -8.27
C VAL A 100 -5.69 -3.84 -7.36
N TYR A 101 -5.87 -5.13 -7.41
CA TYR A 101 -6.76 -5.87 -6.52
C TYR A 101 -5.96 -6.90 -5.72
N ILE A 102 -6.29 -7.04 -4.44
CA ILE A 102 -5.65 -8.00 -3.51
C ILE A 102 -6.73 -8.97 -3.04
N SER A 103 -6.53 -10.25 -3.31
CA SER A 103 -7.43 -11.29 -2.80
C SER A 103 -7.17 -11.54 -1.31
N TYR A 104 -8.23 -11.82 -0.56
CA TYR A 104 -8.08 -12.27 0.83
C TYR A 104 -7.19 -13.50 0.97
N ASP A 105 -7.16 -14.38 -0.04
CA ASP A 105 -6.35 -15.60 -0.05
C ASP A 105 -4.84 -15.31 -0.30
N GLN A 106 -4.47 -14.06 -0.65
CA GLN A 106 -3.08 -13.63 -0.81
C GLN A 106 -2.48 -13.03 0.47
N ILE A 107 -3.30 -12.81 1.50
CA ILE A 107 -2.84 -12.25 2.77
C ILE A 107 -2.47 -13.37 3.71
N ALA A 108 -1.20 -13.47 4.05
CA ALA A 108 -0.68 -14.40 5.05
C ALA A 108 -0.82 -13.82 6.46
N VAL A 109 -0.72 -14.68 7.48
CA VAL A 109 -0.69 -14.22 8.88
C VAL A 109 0.55 -13.36 9.15
N GLU A 110 1.65 -13.68 8.48
CA GLU A 110 2.92 -12.95 8.51
C GLU A 110 2.81 -11.51 8.02
N ASP A 111 1.81 -11.18 7.19
CA ASP A 111 1.53 -9.81 6.75
C ASP A 111 0.79 -9.01 7.84
N ILE A 112 0.03 -9.69 8.70
CA ILE A 112 -0.74 -9.06 9.79
C ILE A 112 0.10 -8.90 11.06
N ALA A 113 0.99 -9.84 11.36
CA ALA A 113 1.80 -9.84 12.57
C ALA A 113 2.63 -8.55 12.76
N PRO A 114 3.32 -8.00 11.74
CA PRO A 114 4.04 -6.74 11.86
C PRO A 114 3.14 -5.52 12.11
N LEU A 115 1.85 -5.62 11.78
CA LEU A 115 0.87 -4.55 11.99
C LEU A 115 0.17 -4.64 13.35
N GLN A 116 0.66 -5.48 14.26
CA GLN A 116 0.05 -5.72 15.57
C GLN A 116 -0.17 -4.42 16.36
N ASP A 117 0.82 -3.55 16.40
CA ASP A 117 0.76 -2.28 17.15
C ASP A 117 -0.21 -1.28 16.48
N GLU A 118 -0.18 -1.13 15.18
CA GLU A 118 -1.08 -0.25 14.41
C GLU A 118 -2.53 -0.71 14.53
N LEU A 119 -2.75 -2.00 14.50
CA LEU A 119 -4.08 -2.60 14.64
C LEU A 119 -4.51 -2.67 16.13
N LYS A 120 -3.60 -2.38 17.08
CA LYS A 120 -3.82 -2.52 18.51
C LYS A 120 -4.34 -3.91 18.87
N LEU A 121 -3.67 -4.93 18.37
CA LEU A 121 -3.93 -6.33 18.69
C LEU A 121 -3.05 -6.76 19.86
N ASN A 122 -3.61 -7.59 20.74
CA ASN A 122 -2.80 -8.28 21.73
C ASN A 122 -2.06 -9.48 21.10
N PRO A 123 -0.98 -9.99 21.71
CA PRO A 123 -0.26 -11.16 21.19
C PRO A 123 -1.15 -12.37 20.96
N THR A 124 -2.10 -12.63 21.87
CA THR A 124 -3.04 -13.77 21.75
C THR A 124 -3.98 -13.65 20.55
N ALA A 125 -4.20 -12.44 20.01
CA ALA A 125 -4.99 -12.27 18.77
C ALA A 125 -4.17 -12.72 17.55
N VAL A 126 -2.87 -12.47 17.53
CA VAL A 126 -1.97 -12.97 16.48
C VAL A 126 -1.84 -14.49 16.55
N GLU A 127 -1.69 -15.04 17.77
CA GLU A 127 -1.71 -16.50 17.98
C GLU A 127 -3.01 -17.12 17.47
N SER A 128 -4.15 -16.48 17.73
CA SER A 128 -5.46 -16.93 17.22
C SER A 128 -5.51 -16.92 15.70
N ALA A 129 -4.87 -15.95 15.02
CA ALA A 129 -4.75 -15.94 13.55
C ALA A 129 -3.99 -17.17 13.04
N TYR A 130 -2.89 -17.56 13.70
CA TYR A 130 -2.15 -18.76 13.35
C TYR A 130 -2.95 -20.05 13.57
N LEU A 131 -3.81 -20.11 14.59
CA LEU A 131 -4.71 -21.25 14.79
C LEU A 131 -5.71 -21.40 13.63
N VAL A 132 -6.33 -20.29 13.20
CA VAL A 132 -7.20 -20.28 12.03
C VAL A 132 -6.43 -20.71 10.77
N TYR A 133 -5.25 -20.14 10.57
CA TYR A 133 -4.38 -20.49 9.42
C TYR A 133 -3.96 -21.97 9.41
N ALA A 134 -3.68 -22.53 10.58
CA ALA A 134 -3.30 -23.95 10.68
C ALA A 134 -4.36 -24.88 10.06
N ILE A 135 -5.64 -24.52 10.18
CA ILE A 135 -6.79 -25.30 9.70
C ILE A 135 -7.12 -24.92 8.25
N TYR A 136 -7.25 -23.63 7.96
CA TYR A 136 -7.84 -23.12 6.70
C TYR A 136 -6.80 -22.67 5.66
N LYS A 137 -5.49 -22.68 5.99
CA LYS A 137 -4.38 -22.27 5.10
C LYS A 137 -4.68 -20.93 4.42
N ASP A 138 -4.48 -20.82 3.12
CA ASP A 138 -4.65 -19.57 2.37
C ASP A 138 -6.08 -18.99 2.45
N SER A 139 -7.08 -19.81 2.80
CA SER A 139 -8.45 -19.32 2.97
C SER A 139 -8.77 -18.79 4.38
N TRP A 140 -7.79 -18.73 5.29
CA TRP A 140 -7.97 -18.37 6.69
C TRP A 140 -8.67 -17.02 6.90
N LEU A 141 -8.21 -15.99 6.19
CA LEU A 141 -8.75 -14.65 6.33
C LEU A 141 -10.18 -14.56 5.79
N ARG A 142 -10.42 -15.14 4.62
CA ARG A 142 -11.77 -15.19 4.03
C ARG A 142 -12.73 -15.96 4.93
N THR A 143 -12.32 -17.09 5.49
CA THR A 143 -13.12 -17.88 6.43
C THR A 143 -13.44 -17.06 7.67
N LEU A 144 -12.44 -16.43 8.29
CA LEU A 144 -12.64 -15.60 9.46
C LEU A 144 -13.61 -14.43 9.16
N LEU A 145 -13.44 -13.74 8.05
CA LEU A 145 -14.30 -12.61 7.67
C LEU A 145 -15.72 -13.00 7.27
N SER A 146 -15.95 -14.27 6.92
CA SER A 146 -17.30 -14.76 6.59
C SER A 146 -18.17 -15.03 7.82
N LEU A 147 -17.57 -15.08 9.02
CA LEU A 147 -18.31 -15.28 10.25
C LEU A 147 -19.09 -14.02 10.66
N GLU A 148 -20.27 -14.22 11.23
CA GLU A 148 -21.01 -13.15 11.91
C GLU A 148 -20.54 -13.02 13.38
N GLY A 149 -20.83 -11.88 14.00
CA GLY A 149 -20.29 -11.56 15.34
C GLY A 149 -20.48 -12.66 16.40
N PRO A 150 -21.69 -13.24 16.58
CA PRO A 150 -21.93 -14.32 17.54
C PRO A 150 -21.16 -15.61 17.22
N ASP A 151 -21.04 -15.95 15.94
CA ASP A 151 -20.44 -17.20 15.49
C ASP A 151 -18.93 -17.23 15.71
N VAL A 152 -18.30 -16.05 15.84
CA VAL A 152 -16.84 -15.93 16.07
C VAL A 152 -16.43 -16.52 17.42
N GLU A 153 -17.26 -16.39 18.46
CA GLU A 153 -16.99 -16.95 19.79
C GLU A 153 -17.12 -18.46 19.78
N GLU A 154 -18.14 -19.00 19.12
CA GLU A 154 -18.32 -20.44 18.95
C GLU A 154 -17.15 -21.05 18.19
N PHE A 155 -16.84 -20.45 17.04
CA PHE A 155 -15.70 -20.84 16.22
C PHE A 155 -14.35 -20.79 16.98
N ALA A 156 -14.15 -19.77 17.83
CA ALA A 156 -12.94 -19.69 18.66
C ALA A 156 -12.80 -20.90 19.59
N ASN A 157 -13.91 -21.33 20.23
CA ASN A 157 -13.92 -22.50 21.09
C ASN A 157 -13.63 -23.79 20.31
N GLU A 158 -14.19 -23.93 19.12
CA GLU A 158 -13.94 -25.09 18.26
C GLU A 158 -12.46 -25.27 17.88
N ILE A 159 -11.77 -24.17 17.55
CA ILE A 159 -10.35 -24.20 17.15
C ILE A 159 -9.37 -24.08 18.32
N GLY A 160 -9.86 -23.96 19.56
CA GLY A 160 -9.03 -23.79 20.76
C GLY A 160 -8.39 -22.42 20.90
N ALA A 161 -8.94 -21.39 20.23
CA ALA A 161 -8.51 -19.99 20.36
C ALA A 161 -9.21 -19.32 21.56
N HIS A 162 -8.59 -18.24 22.06
CA HIS A 162 -9.24 -17.42 23.09
C HIS A 162 -10.37 -16.56 22.45
N PRO A 163 -11.65 -16.75 22.85
CA PRO A 163 -12.78 -16.10 22.18
C PRO A 163 -12.65 -14.58 22.06
N GLY A 164 -12.33 -13.87 23.15
CA GLY A 164 -12.18 -12.43 23.14
C GLY A 164 -11.05 -11.93 22.22
N SER A 165 -9.99 -12.72 22.06
CA SER A 165 -8.87 -12.39 21.14
C SER A 165 -9.26 -12.58 19.70
N LEU A 166 -9.98 -13.65 19.37
CA LEU A 166 -10.45 -13.90 18.01
C LEU A 166 -11.53 -12.87 17.59
N VAL A 167 -12.45 -12.53 18.48
CA VAL A 167 -13.44 -11.45 18.26
C VAL A 167 -12.74 -10.11 18.01
N ALA A 168 -11.70 -9.78 18.79
CA ALA A 168 -10.93 -8.55 18.58
C ALA A 168 -10.24 -8.55 17.22
N LEU A 169 -9.60 -9.66 16.83
CA LEU A 169 -8.98 -9.85 15.52
C LEU A 169 -9.99 -9.70 14.39
N HIS A 170 -11.09 -10.45 14.45
CA HIS A 170 -12.17 -10.41 13.47
C HIS A 170 -12.68 -8.98 13.25
N ARG A 171 -13.03 -8.27 14.33
CA ARG A 171 -13.52 -6.88 14.26
C ARG A 171 -12.51 -5.92 13.61
N LYS A 172 -11.21 -6.13 13.84
CA LYS A 172 -10.16 -5.29 13.23
C LYS A 172 -9.99 -5.60 11.76
N LEU A 173 -9.94 -6.88 11.41
CA LEU A 173 -9.75 -7.32 10.02
C LEU A 173 -11.02 -7.14 9.17
N LYS A 174 -12.22 -7.15 9.75
CA LYS A 174 -13.48 -6.85 9.04
C LYS A 174 -13.46 -5.49 8.34
N ARG A 175 -12.62 -4.57 8.79
CA ARG A 175 -12.42 -3.28 8.13
C ARG A 175 -11.79 -3.39 6.74
N LEU A 176 -11.12 -4.50 6.43
CA LEU A 176 -10.56 -4.75 5.09
C LEU A 176 -11.66 -4.81 4.03
N GLU A 177 -12.89 -5.22 4.39
CA GLU A 177 -14.02 -5.25 3.47
C GLU A 177 -14.44 -3.85 2.96
N ASN A 178 -14.04 -2.79 3.66
CA ASN A 178 -14.31 -1.42 3.23
C ASN A 178 -13.35 -0.91 2.15
N PHE A 179 -12.27 -1.65 1.88
CA PHE A 179 -11.31 -1.24 0.86
C PHE A 179 -11.71 -1.80 -0.50
N PRO A 180 -11.88 -0.94 -1.53
CA PRO A 180 -12.36 -1.37 -2.84
C PRO A 180 -11.38 -2.28 -3.59
N PHE A 181 -10.11 -2.30 -3.18
CA PHE A 181 -9.08 -3.17 -3.74
C PHE A 181 -9.03 -4.56 -3.11
N MET A 182 -9.74 -4.76 -2.00
CA MET A 182 -9.84 -6.08 -1.37
C MET A 182 -10.97 -6.87 -2.03
N VAL A 183 -10.63 -8.02 -2.60
CA VAL A 183 -11.57 -8.82 -3.39
C VAL A 183 -11.55 -10.29 -2.99
N LYS A 184 -12.61 -11.00 -3.36
CA LYS A 184 -12.66 -12.46 -3.24
C LYS A 184 -11.78 -13.10 -4.32
N LYS A 185 -11.35 -14.35 -4.08
CA LYS A 185 -10.55 -15.13 -5.03
C LYS A 185 -11.17 -15.10 -6.45
N GLY A 186 -10.33 -14.97 -7.46
CA GLY A 186 -10.74 -14.94 -8.87
C GLY A 186 -11.05 -13.54 -9.42
N GLN A 187 -11.11 -12.50 -8.59
CA GLN A 187 -11.25 -11.11 -9.03
C GLN A 187 -9.93 -10.34 -9.05
N ALA A 188 -8.86 -10.93 -8.50
CA ALA A 188 -7.52 -10.35 -8.49
C ALA A 188 -6.65 -10.79 -9.69
N GLU A 189 -7.15 -11.70 -10.50
CA GLU A 189 -6.47 -12.19 -11.71
C GLU A 189 -6.97 -11.41 -12.93
N THR A 190 -6.32 -10.31 -13.24
CA THR A 190 -6.40 -9.61 -14.54
C THR A 190 -5.03 -9.15 -14.97
#